data_2829390ead6e39addb80a1fa5edced92
#
_entry.id   2829390ead6e39addb80a1fa5edced92
#
_cell.length_a   1.000
_cell.length_b   1.000
_cell.length_c   1.000
_cell.angle_alpha   90.00
_cell.angle_beta   90.00
_cell.angle_gamma   90.00
#
_symmetry.space_group_name_H-M   'P 1'
#
loop_
_entity.id
_entity.type
_entity.pdbx_description
1 polymer ?
#
loop_
_entity_poly.entity_id
_entity_poly.type
_entity_poly.pdbx_seq_one_letter_code
_entity_poly.pdbx_strand_id
1 'polypeptide(L)'
;MELTKIVKLLDAYCLPHLAEKWDNVGLLIEPSIPHHVDRIFITNDLTEQVLDEAISQKCGLIVSYHPPIFSPLKKLTQQHWKERIVVRCIENKIGVFSPHTGLDAKLGGINDWLLEPLAVNRRESLSRSPITQSLSRLTVVMNENFGDFVISTGVGVCTTNIKSNAGITAIVTCTESDLKRVVDVTEELKISVVSIENIQKVYALSKEYVVDK
;
A
#
# COMPACT_ATOMS: atom_id res chain seq x y z
N MET A 1 10.67 14.41 -1.31
CA MET A 1 9.34 14.42 -0.62
C MET A 1 9.52 13.97 0.81
N GLU A 2 8.76 14.51 1.76
CA GLU A 2 8.82 14.05 3.16
C GLU A 2 8.40 12.58 3.30
N LEU A 3 9.15 11.81 4.10
CA LEU A 3 8.91 10.38 4.33
C LEU A 3 7.45 10.11 4.77
N THR A 4 6.94 10.94 5.68
CA THR A 4 5.56 10.80 6.19
C THR A 4 4.50 10.90 5.09
N LYS A 5 4.72 11.72 4.06
CA LYS A 5 3.82 11.81 2.90
C LYS A 5 3.92 10.56 2.02
N ILE A 6 5.15 10.06 1.80
CA ILE A 6 5.35 8.84 1.02
C ILE A 6 4.71 7.64 1.71
N VAL A 7 4.89 7.51 3.03
CA VAL A 7 4.28 6.42 3.81
C VAL A 7 2.76 6.45 3.70
N LYS A 8 2.11 7.60 3.80
CA LYS A 8 0.66 7.72 3.58
C LYS A 8 0.22 7.24 2.18
N LEU A 9 1.00 7.56 1.15
CA LEU A 9 0.73 7.09 -0.21
C LEU A 9 0.90 5.57 -0.33
N LEU A 10 1.95 5.02 0.29
CA LEU A 10 2.20 3.59 0.32
C LEU A 10 1.11 2.85 1.11
N ASP A 11 0.71 3.35 2.26
CA ASP A 11 -0.37 2.76 3.07
C ASP A 11 -1.70 2.74 2.30
N ALA A 12 -2.03 3.83 1.61
CA ALA A 12 -3.23 3.91 0.79
C ALA A 12 -3.16 2.99 -0.44
N TYR A 13 -1.98 2.76 -1.00
CA TYR A 13 -1.79 1.85 -2.13
C TYR A 13 -1.73 0.39 -1.70
N CYS A 14 -0.96 0.06 -0.67
CA CYS A 14 -0.69 -1.32 -0.24
C CYS A 14 -1.75 -1.89 0.69
N LEU A 15 -2.57 -1.03 1.32
CA LEU A 15 -3.65 -1.40 2.24
C LEU A 15 -3.18 -2.34 3.38
N PRO A 16 -2.26 -1.91 4.26
CA PRO A 16 -1.70 -2.77 5.32
C PRO A 16 -2.76 -3.40 6.24
N HIS A 17 -3.94 -2.78 6.35
CA HIS A 17 -5.06 -3.31 7.13
C HIS A 17 -5.67 -4.61 6.54
N LEU A 18 -5.33 -4.96 5.30
CA LEU A 18 -5.69 -6.23 4.67
C LEU A 18 -4.67 -7.34 4.95
N ALA A 19 -3.52 -6.99 5.54
CA ALA A 19 -2.49 -7.97 5.86
C ALA A 19 -2.98 -8.96 6.93
N GLU A 20 -2.37 -10.14 6.94
CA GLU A 20 -2.65 -11.16 7.92
C GLU A 20 -2.27 -10.70 9.34
N LYS A 21 -3.02 -11.18 10.34
CA LYS A 21 -2.83 -10.78 11.75
C LYS A 21 -1.45 -11.14 12.32
N TRP A 22 -0.80 -12.16 11.76
CA TRP A 22 0.54 -12.59 12.15
C TRP A 22 1.66 -11.84 11.43
N ASP A 23 1.30 -11.00 10.45
CA ASP A 23 2.25 -10.29 9.59
C ASP A 23 2.79 -9.02 10.25
N ASN A 24 3.90 -8.51 9.73
CA ASN A 24 4.50 -7.26 10.15
C ASN A 24 4.72 -6.37 8.93
N VAL A 25 3.81 -5.47 8.68
CA VAL A 25 3.74 -4.63 7.47
C VAL A 25 3.73 -3.13 7.79
N GLY A 26 3.92 -2.31 6.78
CA GLY A 26 3.97 -0.86 6.89
C GLY A 26 5.40 -0.34 7.07
N LEU A 27 5.55 0.81 7.72
CA LEU A 27 6.86 1.41 8.01
C LEU A 27 7.51 0.67 9.19
N LEU A 28 8.55 -0.10 8.90
CA LEU A 28 9.24 -0.96 9.88
C LEU A 28 10.47 -0.30 10.49
N ILE A 29 11.13 0.59 9.75
CA ILE A 29 12.28 1.38 10.22
C ILE A 29 12.02 2.82 9.82
N GLU A 30 12.02 3.72 10.80
CA GLU A 30 11.82 5.15 10.58
C GLU A 30 13.07 5.91 11.03
N PRO A 31 13.73 6.64 10.12
CA PRO A 31 14.79 7.58 10.49
C PRO A 31 14.24 8.76 11.29
N SER A 32 15.14 9.44 12.03
CA SER A 32 14.76 10.65 12.76
C SER A 32 14.16 11.70 11.81
N ILE A 33 13.05 12.29 12.21
CA ILE A 33 12.34 13.34 11.46
C ILE A 33 12.90 14.73 11.78
N PRO A 34 12.86 15.69 10.83
CA PRO A 34 12.31 15.56 9.47
C PRO A 34 13.23 14.72 8.57
N HIS A 35 12.61 13.89 7.70
CA HIS A 35 13.35 13.05 6.76
C HIS A 35 12.82 13.23 5.34
N HIS A 36 13.70 13.70 4.43
CA HIS A 36 13.37 13.92 3.03
C HIS A 36 13.89 12.77 2.18
N VAL A 37 13.03 12.23 1.32
CA VAL A 37 13.34 11.11 0.44
C VAL A 37 13.35 11.59 -1.00
N ASP A 38 14.49 11.47 -1.66
CA ASP A 38 14.66 11.81 -3.08
C ASP A 38 14.68 10.57 -3.96
N ARG A 39 15.07 9.43 -3.37
CA ARG A 39 15.19 8.16 -4.09
C ARG A 39 14.66 7.01 -3.25
N ILE A 40 13.87 6.15 -3.88
CA ILE A 40 13.29 4.94 -3.30
C ILE A 40 13.93 3.73 -3.97
N PHE A 41 14.35 2.76 -3.18
CA PHE A 41 14.82 1.45 -3.63
C PHE A 41 13.71 0.42 -3.45
N ILE A 42 13.48 -0.43 -4.45
CA ILE A 42 12.44 -1.47 -4.41
C ILE A 42 13.10 -2.84 -4.53
N THR A 43 12.76 -3.75 -3.65
CA THR A 43 13.30 -5.12 -3.65
C THR A 43 12.29 -6.12 -3.10
N ASN A 44 12.45 -7.40 -3.44
CA ASN A 44 11.72 -8.47 -2.78
C ASN A 44 12.28 -8.74 -1.38
N ASP A 45 13.59 -8.92 -1.31
CA ASP A 45 14.30 -9.29 -0.07
C ASP A 45 15.38 -8.26 0.24
N LEU A 46 15.35 -7.72 1.44
CA LEU A 46 16.40 -6.83 1.93
C LEU A 46 17.51 -7.65 2.58
N THR A 47 18.54 -7.95 1.80
CA THR A 47 19.80 -8.55 2.26
C THR A 47 20.84 -7.49 2.55
N GLU A 48 21.99 -7.88 3.18
CA GLU A 48 23.09 -6.93 3.41
C GLU A 48 23.66 -6.39 2.08
N GLN A 49 23.75 -7.23 1.04
CA GLN A 49 24.23 -6.81 -0.29
C GLN A 49 23.26 -5.82 -0.96
N VAL A 50 21.95 -6.07 -0.87
CA VAL A 50 20.91 -5.17 -1.38
C VAL A 50 20.95 -3.83 -0.64
N LEU A 51 21.20 -3.87 0.68
CA LEU A 51 21.40 -2.65 1.46
C LEU A 51 22.64 -1.87 1.04
N ASP A 52 23.76 -2.55 0.74
CA ASP A 52 24.97 -1.91 0.21
C ASP A 52 24.67 -1.13 -1.08
N GLU A 53 23.88 -1.74 -1.97
CA GLU A 53 23.45 -1.09 -3.21
C GLU A 53 22.57 0.15 -2.92
N ALA A 54 21.56 0.01 -2.07
CA ALA A 54 20.69 1.12 -1.70
C ALA A 54 21.44 2.30 -1.07
N ILE A 55 22.43 2.01 -0.21
CA ILE A 55 23.31 3.01 0.39
C ILE A 55 24.17 3.70 -0.69
N SER A 56 24.78 2.92 -1.60
CA SER A 56 25.62 3.46 -2.67
C SER A 56 24.85 4.41 -3.58
N GLN A 57 23.57 4.12 -3.80
CA GLN A 57 22.65 4.93 -4.59
C GLN A 57 22.01 6.10 -3.80
N LYS A 58 22.37 6.27 -2.53
CA LYS A 58 21.84 7.31 -1.64
C LYS A 58 20.31 7.31 -1.55
N CYS A 59 19.72 6.12 -1.42
CA CYS A 59 18.28 5.98 -1.25
C CYS A 59 17.88 6.40 0.18
N GLY A 60 16.77 7.12 0.31
CA GLY A 60 16.21 7.53 1.60
C GLY A 60 15.12 6.60 2.13
N LEU A 61 14.60 5.72 1.27
CA LEU A 61 13.58 4.73 1.61
C LEU A 61 13.84 3.45 0.81
N ILE A 62 13.66 2.30 1.46
CA ILE A 62 13.61 0.99 0.83
C ILE A 62 12.19 0.45 1.00
N VAL A 63 11.58 0.03 -0.10
CA VAL A 63 10.34 -0.76 -0.10
C VAL A 63 10.73 -2.22 -0.34
N SER A 64 10.66 -3.02 0.72
CA SER A 64 10.98 -4.45 0.68
C SER A 64 9.69 -5.26 0.77
N TYR A 65 9.40 -6.08 -0.26
CA TYR A 65 8.18 -6.88 -0.25
C TYR A 65 8.11 -7.77 0.99
N HIS A 66 9.14 -8.58 1.23
CA HIS A 66 9.26 -9.34 2.47
C HIS A 66 9.78 -8.46 3.61
N PRO A 67 9.14 -8.49 4.80
CA PRO A 67 9.57 -7.68 5.93
C PRO A 67 10.91 -8.16 6.50
N PRO A 68 11.96 -7.32 6.52
CA PRO A 68 13.23 -7.70 7.13
C PRO A 68 13.10 -7.90 8.64
N ILE A 69 12.16 -7.19 9.28
CA ILE A 69 11.77 -7.41 10.67
C ILE A 69 10.43 -8.16 10.66
N PHE A 70 10.48 -9.49 10.61
CA PHE A 70 9.26 -10.31 10.67
C PHE A 70 8.91 -10.69 12.11
N SER A 71 9.91 -11.15 12.88
CA SER A 71 9.75 -11.44 14.30
C SER A 71 10.31 -10.28 15.14
N PRO A 72 9.75 -10.04 16.34
CA PRO A 72 10.24 -9.00 17.24
C PRO A 72 11.74 -9.12 17.53
N LEU A 73 12.49 -8.05 17.37
CA LEU A 73 13.89 -7.96 17.73
C LEU A 73 14.02 -7.58 19.21
N LYS A 74 14.67 -8.44 20.01
CA LYS A 74 14.89 -8.18 21.44
C LYS A 74 16.12 -7.29 21.71
N LYS A 75 17.04 -7.21 20.74
CA LYS A 75 18.27 -6.45 20.82
C LYS A 75 18.72 -6.08 19.40
N LEU A 76 19.56 -5.06 19.30
CA LEU A 76 20.21 -4.65 18.06
C LEU A 76 21.71 -4.75 18.27
N THR A 77 22.33 -5.78 17.70
CA THR A 77 23.77 -6.06 17.81
C THR A 77 24.35 -6.38 16.44
N GLN A 78 25.67 -6.52 16.38
CA GLN A 78 26.35 -6.87 15.13
C GLN A 78 26.41 -8.40 14.89
N GLN A 79 25.84 -9.21 15.77
CA GLN A 79 25.94 -10.67 15.69
C GLN A 79 25.05 -11.28 14.60
N HIS A 80 23.81 -10.74 14.46
CA HIS A 80 22.83 -11.25 13.50
C HIS A 80 22.70 -10.32 12.29
N TRP A 81 22.64 -10.90 11.09
CA TRP A 81 22.59 -10.12 9.85
C TRP A 81 21.36 -9.21 9.77
N LYS A 82 20.18 -9.65 10.28
CA LYS A 82 18.99 -8.82 10.34
C LYS A 82 19.13 -7.63 11.28
N GLU A 83 19.78 -7.83 12.43
CA GLU A 83 20.09 -6.75 13.37
C GLU A 83 21.06 -5.73 12.72
N ARG A 84 22.10 -6.22 11.98
CA ARG A 84 23.01 -5.35 11.23
C ARG A 84 22.29 -4.52 10.17
N ILE A 85 21.34 -5.10 9.44
CA ILE A 85 20.52 -4.37 8.46
C ILE A 85 19.79 -3.22 9.16
N VAL A 86 19.11 -3.48 10.28
CA VAL A 86 18.38 -2.44 11.02
C VAL A 86 19.32 -1.32 11.48
N VAL A 87 20.44 -1.68 12.12
CA VAL A 87 21.42 -0.70 12.57
C VAL A 87 21.94 0.15 11.41
N ARG A 88 22.33 -0.49 10.30
CA ARG A 88 22.85 0.21 9.11
C ARG A 88 21.81 1.10 8.43
N CYS A 89 20.54 0.69 8.41
CA CYS A 89 19.45 1.53 7.92
C CYS A 89 19.33 2.81 8.76
N ILE A 90 19.37 2.67 10.10
CA ILE A 90 19.30 3.83 11.03
C ILE A 90 20.50 4.75 10.85
N GLU A 91 21.73 4.21 10.81
CA GLU A 91 22.95 4.97 10.63
C GLU A 91 22.99 5.75 9.31
N ASN A 92 22.48 5.16 8.23
CA ASN A 92 22.42 5.78 6.91
C ASN A 92 21.13 6.58 6.67
N LYS A 93 20.27 6.73 7.68
CA LYS A 93 18.99 7.44 7.57
C LYS A 93 18.11 6.90 6.46
N ILE A 94 17.99 5.58 6.36
CA ILE A 94 17.16 4.91 5.36
C ILE A 94 15.91 4.35 6.04
N GLY A 95 14.73 4.78 5.60
CA GLY A 95 13.47 4.18 6.00
C GLY A 95 13.27 2.81 5.35
N VAL A 96 12.51 1.92 6.01
CA VAL A 96 12.12 0.63 5.41
C VAL A 96 10.63 0.43 5.56
N PHE A 97 9.97 0.23 4.43
CA PHE A 97 8.55 -0.07 4.34
C PHE A 97 8.33 -1.47 3.75
N SER A 98 7.40 -2.25 4.30
CA SER A 98 7.04 -3.57 3.76
C SER A 98 5.54 -3.68 3.52
N PRO A 99 5.08 -3.94 2.29
CA PRO A 99 3.67 -4.14 1.98
C PRO A 99 3.18 -5.57 2.22
N HIS A 100 4.03 -6.57 2.02
CA HIS A 100 3.86 -8.02 2.18
C HIS A 100 2.42 -8.49 1.89
N THR A 101 1.79 -9.21 2.83
CA THR A 101 0.49 -9.87 2.61
C THR A 101 -0.69 -8.91 2.36
N GLY A 102 -0.53 -7.63 2.62
CA GLY A 102 -1.50 -6.62 2.24
C GLY A 102 -1.69 -6.53 0.72
N LEU A 103 -0.60 -6.66 -0.06
CA LEU A 103 -0.67 -6.70 -1.52
C LEU A 103 -1.25 -8.00 -2.08
N ASP A 104 -1.15 -9.12 -1.34
CA ASP A 104 -1.75 -10.38 -1.75
C ASP A 104 -3.28 -10.32 -1.64
N ALA A 105 -3.78 -9.66 -0.60
CA ALA A 105 -5.22 -9.56 -0.33
C ALA A 105 -5.90 -8.40 -1.09
N LYS A 106 -5.11 -7.45 -1.60
CA LYS A 106 -5.61 -6.27 -2.30
C LYS A 106 -6.21 -6.63 -3.65
N LEU A 107 -7.38 -6.06 -3.99
CA LEU A 107 -7.93 -6.11 -5.35
C LEU A 107 -7.00 -5.37 -6.32
N GLY A 108 -6.65 -6.01 -7.45
CA GLY A 108 -5.62 -5.53 -8.36
C GLY A 108 -4.21 -5.66 -7.79
N GLY A 109 -4.00 -6.50 -6.79
CA GLY A 109 -2.72 -6.83 -6.18
C GLY A 109 -2.01 -7.98 -6.88
N ILE A 110 -1.13 -8.67 -6.13
CA ILE A 110 -0.25 -9.70 -6.69
C ILE A 110 -1.03 -10.89 -7.25
N ASN A 111 -2.08 -11.35 -6.56
CA ASN A 111 -2.86 -12.49 -7.02
C ASN A 111 -3.63 -12.16 -8.30
N ASP A 112 -4.17 -10.96 -8.43
CA ASP A 112 -4.80 -10.51 -9.67
C ASP A 112 -3.79 -10.44 -10.81
N TRP A 113 -2.59 -9.93 -10.56
CA TRP A 113 -1.52 -9.88 -11.54
C TRP A 113 -1.05 -11.28 -11.98
N LEU A 114 -0.92 -12.24 -11.05
CA LEU A 114 -0.57 -13.63 -11.36
C LEU A 114 -1.62 -14.32 -12.24
N LEU A 115 -2.89 -13.94 -12.10
CA LEU A 115 -3.98 -14.49 -12.92
C LEU A 115 -4.15 -13.79 -14.27
N GLU A 116 -3.53 -12.64 -14.49
CA GLU A 116 -3.70 -11.84 -15.70
C GLU A 116 -3.38 -12.60 -17.01
N PRO A 117 -2.32 -13.46 -17.06
CA PRO A 117 -2.04 -14.26 -18.26
C PRO A 117 -3.05 -15.38 -18.53
N LEU A 118 -3.90 -15.71 -17.56
CA LEU A 118 -4.90 -16.75 -17.68
C LEU A 118 -6.23 -16.15 -18.14
N ALA A 119 -6.83 -16.75 -19.19
CA ALA A 119 -8.17 -16.36 -19.63
C ALA A 119 -9.23 -16.88 -18.63
N VAL A 120 -9.42 -16.17 -17.53
CA VAL A 120 -10.37 -16.53 -16.48
C VAL A 120 -11.67 -15.74 -16.62
N ASN A 121 -12.80 -16.43 -16.56
CA ASN A 121 -14.11 -15.79 -16.60
C ASN A 121 -14.56 -15.26 -15.23
N ARG A 122 -14.13 -15.92 -14.16
CA ARG A 122 -14.50 -15.58 -12.79
C ARG A 122 -13.35 -15.91 -11.84
N ARG A 123 -13.17 -15.08 -10.82
CA ARG A 123 -12.24 -15.29 -9.72
C ARG A 123 -12.91 -14.96 -8.41
N GLU A 124 -12.71 -15.80 -7.42
CA GLU A 124 -13.23 -15.63 -6.08
C GLU A 124 -12.18 -15.99 -5.04
N SER A 125 -12.26 -15.33 -3.90
CA SER A 125 -11.44 -15.64 -2.75
C SER A 125 -11.87 -16.96 -2.09
N LEU A 126 -10.93 -17.86 -1.78
CA LEU A 126 -11.21 -19.12 -1.06
C LEU A 126 -11.64 -18.87 0.38
N SER A 127 -11.00 -17.95 1.08
CA SER A 127 -11.43 -17.53 2.40
C SER A 127 -11.80 -16.06 2.41
N ARG A 128 -12.93 -15.75 3.00
CA ARG A 128 -13.47 -14.40 3.08
C ARG A 128 -13.22 -13.87 4.47
N SER A 129 -12.46 -12.79 4.59
CA SER A 129 -12.43 -12.03 5.84
C SER A 129 -13.69 -11.18 5.91
N PRO A 130 -14.58 -11.39 6.90
CA PRO A 130 -15.76 -10.55 7.03
C PRO A 130 -15.29 -9.15 7.47
N ILE A 131 -15.29 -8.20 6.56
CA ILE A 131 -15.31 -6.80 6.94
C ILE A 131 -16.76 -6.52 7.34
N THR A 132 -16.99 -6.39 8.64
CA THR A 132 -18.31 -6.13 9.22
C THR A 132 -18.75 -4.66 9.07
N GLN A 133 -17.98 -3.84 8.35
CA GLN A 133 -18.27 -2.42 8.16
C GLN A 133 -18.99 -2.19 6.82
N SER A 134 -20.01 -1.36 6.85
CA SER A 134 -20.58 -0.80 5.63
C SER A 134 -19.53 0.03 4.92
N LEU A 135 -19.29 -0.26 3.67
CA LEU A 135 -18.34 0.48 2.83
C LEU A 135 -19.09 1.24 1.75
N SER A 136 -18.60 2.41 1.45
CA SER A 136 -19.05 3.22 0.32
C SER A 136 -17.99 3.18 -0.77
N ARG A 137 -18.42 3.01 -2.01
CA ARG A 137 -17.60 3.08 -3.21
C ARG A 137 -17.92 4.37 -3.94
N LEU A 138 -16.90 5.19 -4.17
CA LEU A 138 -17.01 6.39 -4.99
C LEU A 138 -16.26 6.15 -6.29
N THR A 139 -16.90 6.47 -7.40
CA THR A 139 -16.23 6.58 -8.69
C THR A 139 -15.95 8.05 -8.93
N VAL A 140 -14.67 8.41 -9.07
CA VAL A 140 -14.23 9.80 -9.22
C VAL A 140 -13.36 9.94 -10.47
N VAL A 141 -13.40 11.12 -11.08
CA VAL A 141 -12.51 11.50 -12.18
C VAL A 141 -11.54 12.55 -11.66
N MET A 142 -10.25 12.23 -11.69
CA MET A 142 -9.16 13.09 -11.23
C MET A 142 -8.21 13.39 -12.37
N ASN A 143 -7.67 14.61 -12.42
CA ASN A 143 -6.64 14.99 -13.39
C ASN A 143 -5.24 14.79 -12.78
N GLU A 144 -4.76 15.75 -11.99
CA GLU A 144 -3.38 15.74 -11.46
C GLU A 144 -3.30 15.62 -9.94
N ASN A 145 -4.43 15.68 -9.22
CA ASN A 145 -4.48 15.82 -7.76
C ASN A 145 -4.58 14.47 -7.00
N PHE A 146 -4.22 13.37 -7.65
CA PHE A 146 -4.35 12.04 -7.03
C PHE A 146 -3.55 11.91 -5.71
N GLY A 147 -2.30 12.38 -5.71
CA GLY A 147 -1.45 12.32 -4.52
C GLY A 147 -2.00 13.14 -3.35
N ASP A 148 -2.46 14.35 -3.64
CA ASP A 148 -3.02 15.23 -2.62
C ASP A 148 -4.34 14.67 -2.05
N PHE A 149 -5.18 14.10 -2.90
CA PHE A 149 -6.40 13.42 -2.49
C PHE A 149 -6.12 12.27 -1.51
N VAL A 150 -5.18 11.36 -1.85
CA VAL A 150 -4.81 10.23 -0.99
C VAL A 150 -4.23 10.71 0.34
N ILE A 151 -3.34 11.72 0.30
CA ILE A 151 -2.73 12.29 1.51
C ILE A 151 -3.79 12.94 2.42
N SER A 152 -4.76 13.66 1.84
CA SER A 152 -5.80 14.38 2.58
C SER A 152 -6.86 13.44 3.14
N THR A 153 -7.23 12.41 2.39
CA THR A 153 -8.27 11.46 2.82
C THR A 153 -7.72 10.31 3.67
N GLY A 154 -6.46 9.91 3.45
CA GLY A 154 -5.89 8.70 4.06
C GLY A 154 -6.64 7.42 3.67
N VAL A 155 -7.39 7.44 2.57
CA VAL A 155 -8.22 6.33 2.11
C VAL A 155 -7.54 5.63 0.95
N GLY A 156 -7.59 4.30 0.94
CA GLY A 156 -7.09 3.48 -0.16
C GLY A 156 -7.87 3.73 -1.45
N VAL A 157 -7.15 3.89 -2.55
CA VAL A 157 -7.74 4.13 -3.87
C VAL A 157 -7.36 2.97 -4.79
N CYS A 158 -8.36 2.33 -5.37
CA CYS A 158 -8.16 1.39 -6.46
C CYS A 158 -8.30 2.14 -7.79
N THR A 159 -7.21 2.30 -8.53
CA THR A 159 -7.28 2.92 -9.85
C THR A 159 -7.71 1.89 -10.88
N THR A 160 -8.84 2.13 -11.52
CA THR A 160 -9.11 1.50 -12.80
C THR A 160 -8.44 2.36 -13.88
N ASN A 161 -7.48 1.80 -14.61
CA ASN A 161 -6.70 2.48 -15.65
C ASN A 161 -7.54 2.84 -16.90
N ILE A 162 -8.66 3.50 -16.75
CA ILE A 162 -9.38 4.07 -17.87
C ILE A 162 -8.85 5.50 -18.05
N LYS A 163 -7.75 5.63 -18.79
CA LYS A 163 -7.31 6.93 -19.29
C LYS A 163 -8.32 7.36 -20.36
N SER A 164 -9.15 8.34 -20.03
CA SER A 164 -9.95 9.06 -21.01
C SER A 164 -9.35 10.47 -21.22
N ASN A 165 -9.76 11.15 -22.28
CA ASN A 165 -9.41 12.56 -22.49
C ASN A 165 -9.88 13.48 -21.34
N ALA A 166 -10.70 12.95 -20.42
CA ALA A 166 -11.25 13.68 -19.27
C ALA A 166 -10.45 13.43 -17.97
N GLY A 167 -9.38 12.63 -17.97
CA GLY A 167 -8.59 12.35 -16.78
C GLY A 167 -8.53 10.87 -16.40
N ILE A 168 -8.09 10.58 -15.18
CA ILE A 168 -7.98 9.23 -14.60
C ILE A 168 -9.26 8.94 -13.83
N THR A 169 -9.98 7.89 -14.22
CA THR A 169 -11.09 7.40 -13.41
C THR A 169 -10.52 6.53 -12.28
N ALA A 170 -10.85 6.86 -11.06
CA ALA A 170 -10.43 6.11 -9.88
C ALA A 170 -11.66 5.63 -9.08
N ILE A 171 -11.52 4.45 -8.47
CA ILE A 171 -12.48 3.93 -7.53
C ILE A 171 -11.91 4.10 -6.13
N VAL A 172 -12.63 4.82 -5.29
CA VAL A 172 -12.31 5.04 -3.89
C VAL A 172 -13.26 4.20 -3.05
N THR A 173 -12.72 3.39 -2.16
CA THR A 173 -13.53 2.64 -1.20
C THR A 173 -13.19 3.13 0.20
N CYS A 174 -14.21 3.55 0.94
CA CYS A 174 -14.04 4.06 2.30
C CYS A 174 -15.14 3.53 3.23
N THR A 175 -14.92 3.64 4.54
CA THR A 175 -15.96 3.33 5.50
C THR A 175 -17.06 4.40 5.45
N GLU A 176 -18.24 4.07 5.95
CA GLU A 176 -19.35 5.03 6.02
C GLU A 176 -18.99 6.23 6.90
N SER A 177 -18.19 6.02 7.95
CA SER A 177 -17.68 7.09 8.81
C SER A 177 -16.71 8.04 8.10
N ASP A 178 -15.98 7.56 7.09
CA ASP A 178 -15.03 8.37 6.33
C ASP A 178 -15.65 9.04 5.11
N LEU A 179 -16.85 8.60 4.69
CA LEU A 179 -17.49 9.06 3.46
C LEU A 179 -17.61 10.58 3.39
N LYS A 180 -18.06 11.21 4.47
CA LYS A 180 -18.20 12.66 4.51
C LYS A 180 -16.87 13.36 4.27
N ARG A 181 -15.81 12.95 4.98
CA ARG A 181 -14.46 13.50 4.81
C ARG A 181 -13.94 13.33 3.39
N VAL A 182 -14.20 12.15 2.79
CA VAL A 182 -13.80 11.88 1.40
C VAL A 182 -14.51 12.80 0.43
N VAL A 183 -15.82 13.02 0.60
CA VAL A 183 -16.61 13.94 -0.23
C VAL A 183 -16.12 15.39 -0.06
N ASP A 184 -15.92 15.85 1.18
CA ASP A 184 -15.43 17.20 1.45
C ASP A 184 -14.08 17.45 0.73
N VAL A 185 -13.16 16.49 0.77
CA VAL A 185 -11.86 16.59 0.05
C VAL A 185 -12.05 16.57 -1.47
N THR A 186 -13.02 15.81 -2.02
CA THR A 186 -13.29 15.88 -3.47
C THR A 186 -13.75 17.27 -3.90
N GLU A 187 -14.54 17.95 -3.09
CA GLU A 187 -14.98 19.32 -3.34
C GLU A 187 -13.81 20.31 -3.26
N GLU A 188 -12.98 20.24 -2.21
CA GLU A 188 -11.80 21.10 -2.05
C GLU A 188 -10.82 20.98 -3.22
N LEU A 189 -10.56 19.76 -3.68
CA LEU A 189 -9.63 19.49 -4.79
C LEU A 189 -10.29 19.57 -6.17
N LYS A 190 -11.57 19.96 -6.26
CA LYS A 190 -12.35 20.03 -7.50
C LYS A 190 -12.34 18.72 -8.31
N ILE A 191 -12.43 17.62 -7.60
CA ILE A 191 -12.51 16.27 -8.17
C ILE A 191 -13.98 15.95 -8.48
N SER A 192 -14.25 15.48 -9.70
CA SER A 192 -15.61 15.12 -10.10
C SER A 192 -16.01 13.76 -9.55
N VAL A 193 -17.03 13.73 -8.71
CA VAL A 193 -17.66 12.48 -8.24
C VAL A 193 -18.70 12.03 -9.26
N VAL A 194 -18.51 10.85 -9.84
CA VAL A 194 -19.41 10.26 -10.86
C VAL A 194 -20.53 9.47 -10.22
N SER A 195 -20.20 8.65 -9.23
CA SER A 195 -21.19 7.86 -8.49
C SER A 195 -20.73 7.58 -7.06
N ILE A 196 -21.70 7.40 -6.17
CA ILE A 196 -21.49 6.90 -4.81
C ILE A 196 -22.43 5.70 -4.64
N GLU A 197 -21.85 4.55 -4.32
CA GLU A 197 -22.59 3.30 -4.10
C GLU A 197 -22.33 2.80 -2.69
N ASN A 198 -23.40 2.43 -1.99
CA ASN A 198 -23.28 1.74 -0.71
C ASN A 198 -23.05 0.24 -0.95
N ILE A 199 -21.93 -0.28 -0.47
CA ILE A 199 -21.58 -1.68 -0.63
C ILE A 199 -21.84 -2.38 0.70
N GLN A 200 -22.94 -3.07 0.81
CA GLN A 200 -23.32 -3.76 2.05
C GLN A 200 -22.36 -4.87 2.50
N LYS A 201 -21.49 -5.38 1.64
CA LYS A 201 -20.48 -6.39 1.97
C LYS A 201 -19.30 -6.30 1.00
N VAL A 202 -18.21 -5.68 1.39
CA VAL A 202 -16.91 -5.90 0.75
C VAL A 202 -16.20 -6.99 1.54
N TYR A 203 -15.81 -8.03 0.87
CA TYR A 203 -14.96 -9.07 1.44
C TYR A 203 -13.52 -8.67 1.15
N ALA A 204 -12.66 -8.64 2.17
CA ALA A 204 -11.24 -8.66 1.94
C ALA A 204 -10.94 -9.97 1.20
N LEU A 205 -10.31 -9.85 0.05
CA LEU A 205 -9.93 -11.01 -0.74
C LEU A 205 -8.79 -11.71 0.02
N SER A 206 -8.97 -12.99 0.33
CA SER A 206 -7.89 -13.79 0.85
C SER A 206 -6.93 -14.19 -0.28
N LYS A 207 -5.79 -14.73 0.09
CA LYS A 207 -4.67 -15.05 -0.81
C LYS A 207 -4.93 -16.13 -1.85
N GLU A 208 -6.06 -16.81 -1.80
CA GLU A 208 -6.33 -17.96 -2.63
C GLU A 208 -7.59 -17.73 -3.46
N TYR A 209 -7.50 -17.98 -4.75
CA TYR A 209 -8.58 -17.80 -5.71
C TYR A 209 -9.06 -19.13 -6.26
N VAL A 210 -10.37 -19.29 -6.43
CA VAL A 210 -10.95 -20.32 -7.30
C VAL A 210 -11.06 -19.74 -8.70
N VAL A 211 -10.52 -20.47 -9.66
CA VAL A 211 -10.56 -20.09 -11.08
C VAL A 211 -11.51 -21.06 -11.78
N ASP A 212 -12.64 -20.56 -12.26
CA ASP A 212 -13.50 -21.29 -13.18
C ASP A 212 -13.00 -21.07 -14.63
N LYS A 213 -12.80 -22.18 -15.34
CA LYS A 213 -12.40 -22.17 -16.75
C LYS A 213 -13.55 -21.87 -17.67
#